data_3c0bb46f7c75c60d28055052f159debe
#
_entry.id   3c0bb46f7c75c60d28055052f159debe
#
_cell.length_a   1.000
_cell.length_b   1.000
_cell.length_c   1.000
_cell.angle_alpha   90.00
_cell.angle_beta   90.00
_cell.angle_gamma   90.00
#
_symmetry.space_group_name_H-M   'P 1'
#
loop_
_entity.id
_entity.type
_entity.pdbx_description
1 polymer ?
#
loop_
_entity_poly.entity_id
_entity_poly.type
_entity_poly.pdbx_seq_one_letter_code
_entity_poly.pdbx_strand_id
1 'polypeptide(L)'
;MVERDVVPFHWDEGKPENQQCDEYMSHLASIINLPETMEWYNAQNEKNFLTVLYNDLLPFGIRGTTDVAIIDKTYIRDNIHSSGIRLVIELKKKVIKSNIYQAAVELIVADLHSNFNIMAVITDLNDKWEFFWLKARKIHTYTSTSKEEAVFIIENVLNPNIDVLDNDGVKKFDFPMEDRDKLSRISSQNYDVANLNDVADVMSEEEIRHWEVKRAL
;
A
#
# COMPACT_ATOMS: atom_id res chain seq x y z
N MET A 1 14.72 10.98 19.43
CA MET A 1 13.37 10.72 18.87
C MET A 1 12.44 11.63 19.64
N VAL A 2 11.78 12.56 18.99
CA VAL A 2 10.65 13.24 19.62
C VAL A 2 9.61 12.13 19.83
N GLU A 3 9.34 11.76 21.07
CA GLU A 3 8.22 10.88 21.41
C GLU A 3 6.95 11.58 20.92
N ARG A 4 6.49 11.19 19.73
CA ARG A 4 5.23 11.66 19.19
C ARG A 4 4.18 10.69 19.72
N ASP A 5 3.37 11.16 20.63
CA ASP A 5 2.24 10.37 21.12
C ASP A 5 1.17 10.30 20.01
N VAL A 6 1.05 9.14 19.38
CA VAL A 6 0.05 8.89 18.34
C VAL A 6 -1.23 8.43 19.00
N VAL A 7 -2.25 9.25 18.94
CA VAL A 7 -3.57 8.95 19.53
C VAL A 7 -4.15 7.69 18.88
N PRO A 8 -4.72 6.74 19.66
CA PRO A 8 -5.39 5.57 19.08
C PRO A 8 -6.68 5.97 18.35
N PHE A 9 -6.99 5.23 17.28
CA PHE A 9 -8.26 5.36 16.56
C PHE A 9 -9.34 4.52 17.22
N HIS A 10 -10.54 5.07 17.36
CA HIS A 10 -11.68 4.37 17.94
C HIS A 10 -12.67 3.97 16.84
N TRP A 11 -12.65 2.69 16.46
CA TRP A 11 -13.63 2.13 15.55
C TRP A 11 -15.02 2.08 16.19
N ASP A 12 -16.03 2.57 15.47
CA ASP A 12 -17.42 2.33 15.84
C ASP A 12 -17.81 0.91 15.43
N GLU A 13 -18.00 0.03 16.43
CA GLU A 13 -18.35 -1.37 16.19
C GLU A 13 -19.74 -1.55 15.56
N GLY A 14 -20.61 -0.56 15.71
CA GLY A 14 -21.95 -0.55 15.12
C GLY A 14 -21.99 -0.18 13.65
N LYS A 15 -20.91 0.36 13.08
CA LYS A 15 -20.85 0.78 11.67
C LYS A 15 -19.90 -0.11 10.89
N PRO A 16 -20.16 -0.43 9.62
CA PRO A 16 -19.19 -1.03 8.70
C PRO A 16 -17.96 -0.12 8.52
N GLU A 17 -16.80 -0.70 8.16
CA GLU A 17 -15.55 0.03 7.94
C GLU A 17 -15.71 1.18 6.92
N ASN A 18 -16.35 0.90 5.80
CA ASN A 18 -16.56 1.87 4.72
C ASN A 18 -17.47 3.06 5.08
N GLN A 19 -18.22 2.98 6.16
CA GLN A 19 -19.03 4.11 6.65
C GLN A 19 -18.27 5.02 7.62
N GLN A 20 -17.01 4.69 7.93
CA GLN A 20 -16.15 5.45 8.84
C GLN A 20 -15.00 6.14 8.08
N CYS A 21 -15.19 6.35 6.77
CA CYS A 21 -14.14 6.88 5.91
C CYS A 21 -13.67 8.27 6.33
N ASP A 22 -14.58 9.18 6.61
CA ASP A 22 -14.23 10.55 6.97
C ASP A 22 -13.48 10.60 8.30
N GLU A 23 -13.87 9.74 9.25
CA GLU A 23 -13.25 9.64 10.56
C GLU A 23 -11.80 9.10 10.45
N TYR A 24 -11.57 8.01 9.74
CA TYR A 24 -10.20 7.47 9.62
C TYR A 24 -9.32 8.31 8.69
N MET A 25 -9.86 8.94 7.67
CA MET A 25 -9.11 9.88 6.84
C MET A 25 -8.62 11.08 7.65
N SER A 26 -9.51 11.65 8.48
CA SER A 26 -9.17 12.74 9.38
C SER A 26 -8.12 12.32 10.40
N HIS A 27 -8.23 11.10 10.93
CA HIS A 27 -7.27 10.56 11.87
C HIS A 27 -5.89 10.39 11.23
N LEU A 28 -5.81 9.73 10.06
CA LEU A 28 -4.55 9.57 9.31
C LEU A 28 -3.90 10.93 9.02
N ALA A 29 -4.69 11.92 8.58
CA ALA A 29 -4.20 13.26 8.30
C ALA A 29 -3.70 13.99 9.57
N SER A 30 -4.19 13.62 10.75
CA SER A 30 -3.75 14.21 12.03
C SER A 30 -2.43 13.62 12.54
N ILE A 31 -2.13 12.36 12.18
CA ILE A 31 -0.96 11.63 12.70
C ILE A 31 0.21 11.55 11.72
N ILE A 32 -0.04 11.69 10.40
CA ILE A 32 0.98 11.57 9.35
C ILE A 32 1.12 12.90 8.62
N ASN A 33 2.35 13.44 8.59
CA ASN A 33 2.66 14.66 7.83
C ASN A 33 3.04 14.29 6.40
N LEU A 34 2.22 14.72 5.45
CA LEU A 34 2.54 14.54 4.03
C LEU A 34 3.45 15.66 3.53
N PRO A 35 4.38 15.34 2.60
CA PRO A 35 5.05 16.37 1.79
C PRO A 35 4.03 17.26 1.07
N GLU A 36 4.36 18.54 0.87
CA GLU A 36 3.48 19.50 0.20
C GLU A 36 3.07 19.10 -1.21
N THR A 37 3.85 18.24 -1.86
CA THR A 37 3.60 17.72 -3.21
C THR A 37 2.59 16.59 -3.23
N MET A 38 2.16 16.06 -2.08
CA MET A 38 1.30 14.89 -1.96
C MET A 38 -0.04 15.23 -1.30
N GLU A 39 -1.02 14.39 -1.53
CA GLU A 39 -2.38 14.54 -1.01
C GLU A 39 -3.00 13.19 -0.64
N TRP A 40 -3.84 13.21 0.38
CA TRP A 40 -4.71 12.10 0.75
C TRP A 40 -5.81 11.93 -0.29
N TYR A 41 -6.05 10.70 -0.71
CA TYR A 41 -7.05 10.36 -1.69
C TYR A 41 -7.97 9.25 -1.17
N ASN A 42 -9.28 9.53 -1.11
CA ASN A 42 -10.29 8.53 -0.78
C ASN A 42 -10.56 7.67 -2.02
N ALA A 43 -9.93 6.51 -2.08
CA ALA A 43 -10.03 5.60 -3.21
C ALA A 43 -11.28 4.71 -3.19
N GLN A 44 -11.98 4.58 -2.03
CA GLN A 44 -13.19 3.76 -1.89
C GLN A 44 -14.29 4.14 -2.89
N ASN A 45 -14.36 5.42 -3.25
CA ASN A 45 -15.38 5.93 -4.16
C ASN A 45 -15.14 5.55 -5.62
N GLU A 46 -13.95 5.08 -5.96
CA GLU A 46 -13.57 4.65 -7.30
C GLU A 46 -13.46 3.13 -7.41
N LYS A 47 -14.57 2.46 -7.71
CA LYS A 47 -14.64 0.98 -7.77
C LYS A 47 -13.61 0.29 -8.67
N ASN A 48 -13.01 1.02 -9.60
CA ASN A 48 -12.02 0.51 -10.56
C ASN A 48 -10.64 1.15 -10.37
N PHE A 49 -10.39 1.79 -9.23
CA PHE A 49 -9.14 2.52 -8.97
C PHE A 49 -7.89 1.64 -9.15
N LEU A 50 -7.98 0.39 -8.66
CA LEU A 50 -6.95 -0.64 -8.82
C LEU A 50 -7.43 -1.73 -9.79
N THR A 51 -7.73 -1.37 -11.04
CA THR A 51 -8.18 -2.33 -12.05
C THR A 51 -7.11 -2.50 -13.13
N VAL A 52 -6.59 -3.71 -13.26
CA VAL A 52 -5.70 -4.13 -14.34
C VAL A 52 -6.40 -5.17 -15.19
N LEU A 53 -6.46 -4.93 -16.50
CA LEU A 53 -6.89 -5.94 -17.45
C LEU A 53 -5.73 -6.89 -17.77
N TYR A 54 -6.06 -8.01 -18.43
CA TYR A 54 -5.05 -8.93 -18.96
C TYR A 54 -3.91 -8.17 -19.67
N ASN A 55 -2.67 -8.52 -19.33
CA ASN A 55 -1.46 -8.00 -19.97
C ASN A 55 -0.34 -9.06 -19.91
N ASP A 56 0.82 -8.72 -20.46
CA ASP A 56 1.96 -9.65 -20.54
C ASP A 56 2.52 -10.05 -19.16
N LEU A 57 2.25 -9.27 -18.11
CA LEU A 57 2.70 -9.53 -16.75
C LEU A 57 1.70 -10.36 -15.93
N LEU A 58 0.40 -10.13 -16.19
CA LEU A 58 -0.69 -10.81 -15.48
C LEU A 58 -1.60 -11.50 -16.50
N PRO A 59 -1.62 -12.84 -16.53
CA PRO A 59 -2.46 -13.63 -17.44
C PRO A 59 -3.95 -13.62 -17.06
N PHE A 60 -4.37 -12.69 -16.19
CA PHE A 60 -5.75 -12.50 -15.73
C PHE A 60 -5.96 -11.03 -15.37
N GLY A 61 -7.23 -10.61 -15.41
CA GLY A 61 -7.60 -9.26 -14.97
C GLY A 61 -7.89 -9.24 -13.47
N ILE A 62 -7.46 -8.16 -12.80
CA ILE A 62 -7.78 -7.88 -11.41
C ILE A 62 -8.64 -6.61 -11.38
N ARG A 63 -9.70 -6.64 -10.57
CA ARG A 63 -10.54 -5.46 -10.32
C ARG A 63 -10.64 -5.25 -8.82
N GLY A 64 -10.44 -4.01 -8.40
CA GLY A 64 -10.54 -3.64 -7.01
C GLY A 64 -10.32 -2.15 -6.77
N THR A 65 -10.31 -1.84 -5.52
CA THR A 65 -9.94 -0.53 -4.99
C THR A 65 -9.18 -0.73 -3.69
N THR A 66 -8.61 0.32 -3.15
CA THR A 66 -8.09 0.38 -1.77
C THR A 66 -8.92 1.39 -0.99
N ASP A 67 -8.77 1.44 0.33
CA ASP A 67 -9.50 2.42 1.13
C ASP A 67 -8.91 3.83 0.92
N VAL A 68 -7.61 3.97 1.08
CA VAL A 68 -6.91 5.26 0.99
C VAL A 68 -5.67 5.14 0.12
N ALA A 69 -5.41 6.16 -0.69
CA ALA A 69 -4.15 6.32 -1.40
C ALA A 69 -3.50 7.66 -1.03
N ILE A 70 -2.16 7.70 -1.10
CA ILE A 70 -1.41 8.95 -1.11
C ILE A 70 -0.89 9.15 -2.52
N ILE A 71 -1.24 10.28 -3.12
CA ILE A 71 -1.03 10.57 -4.53
C ILE A 71 -0.27 11.88 -4.68
N ASP A 72 0.62 11.96 -5.65
CA ASP A 72 1.24 13.22 -6.05
C ASP A 72 0.18 14.19 -6.64
N LYS A 73 0.13 15.40 -6.13
CA LYS A 73 -0.86 16.44 -6.50
C LYS A 73 -0.90 16.75 -7.99
N THR A 74 0.22 16.62 -8.69
CA THR A 74 0.29 16.82 -10.12
C THR A 74 -0.63 15.85 -10.86
N TYR A 75 -0.64 14.58 -10.43
CA TYR A 75 -1.48 13.54 -11.04
C TYR A 75 -2.95 13.67 -10.68
N ILE A 76 -3.27 14.23 -9.50
CA ILE A 76 -4.65 14.56 -9.12
C ILE A 76 -5.17 15.69 -10.03
N ARG A 77 -4.39 16.76 -10.16
CA ARG A 77 -4.75 17.90 -11.03
C ARG A 77 -4.95 17.49 -12.49
N ASP A 78 -4.12 16.57 -12.98
CA ASP A 78 -4.15 16.11 -14.35
C ASP A 78 -5.18 14.96 -14.58
N ASN A 79 -5.94 14.58 -13.53
CA ASN A 79 -6.97 13.54 -13.52
C ASN A 79 -6.47 12.14 -13.96
N ILE A 80 -5.24 11.80 -13.59
CA ILE A 80 -4.59 10.51 -13.85
C ILE A 80 -4.12 9.87 -12.54
N HIS A 81 -5.02 9.78 -11.58
CA HIS A 81 -4.77 9.49 -10.16
C HIS A 81 -3.91 8.24 -9.94
N SER A 82 -4.25 7.13 -10.61
CA SER A 82 -3.54 5.86 -10.43
C SER A 82 -2.06 5.91 -10.83
N SER A 83 -1.70 6.77 -11.77
CA SER A 83 -0.28 6.95 -12.18
C SER A 83 0.56 7.71 -11.15
N GLY A 84 -0.11 8.44 -10.25
CA GLY A 84 0.55 9.24 -9.20
C GLY A 84 0.62 8.57 -7.83
N ILE A 85 0.14 7.34 -7.68
CA ILE A 85 0.12 6.63 -6.39
C ILE A 85 1.54 6.48 -5.84
N ARG A 86 1.71 6.82 -4.57
CA ARG A 86 2.95 6.63 -3.81
C ARG A 86 2.80 5.56 -2.73
N LEU A 87 1.62 5.50 -2.14
CA LEU A 87 1.31 4.57 -1.08
C LEU A 87 -0.19 4.23 -1.12
N VAL A 88 -0.55 2.99 -0.83
CA VAL A 88 -1.94 2.54 -0.64
C VAL A 88 -2.11 2.03 0.78
N ILE A 89 -3.25 2.31 1.38
CA ILE A 89 -3.58 1.86 2.73
C ILE A 89 -4.92 1.15 2.70
N GLU A 90 -4.91 -0.08 3.15
CA GLU A 90 -6.11 -0.88 3.42
C GLU A 90 -6.41 -0.86 4.92
N LEU A 91 -7.62 -0.53 5.28
CA LEU A 91 -8.06 -0.34 6.66
C LEU A 91 -8.99 -1.47 7.09
N LYS A 92 -8.74 -2.02 8.26
CA LYS A 92 -9.54 -3.09 8.84
C LYS A 92 -9.75 -2.83 10.33
N LYS A 93 -10.97 -3.01 10.83
CA LYS A 93 -11.20 -3.03 12.29
C LYS A 93 -10.36 -4.08 12.99
N LYS A 94 -10.09 -5.19 12.29
CA LYS A 94 -9.22 -6.26 12.75
C LYS A 94 -8.47 -6.86 11.56
N VAL A 95 -7.16 -6.76 11.58
CA VAL A 95 -6.30 -7.38 10.55
C VAL A 95 -6.24 -8.89 10.77
N ILE A 96 -6.64 -9.66 9.77
CA ILE A 96 -6.55 -11.12 9.74
C ILE A 96 -5.72 -11.58 8.55
N LYS A 97 -5.32 -12.86 8.54
CA LYS A 97 -4.38 -13.40 7.54
C LYS A 97 -4.84 -13.20 6.08
N SER A 98 -6.14 -13.33 5.78
CA SER A 98 -6.65 -13.09 4.44
C SER A 98 -6.47 -11.66 3.95
N ASN A 99 -6.49 -10.69 4.86
CA ASN A 99 -6.28 -9.29 4.50
C ASN A 99 -4.82 -8.99 4.06
N ILE A 100 -3.86 -9.79 4.53
CA ILE A 100 -2.46 -9.70 4.09
C ILE A 100 -2.33 -9.99 2.59
N TYR A 101 -3.05 -11.01 2.10
CA TYR A 101 -3.09 -11.30 0.66
C TYR A 101 -3.76 -10.19 -0.13
N GLN A 102 -4.81 -9.57 0.42
CA GLN A 102 -5.45 -8.41 -0.17
C GLN A 102 -4.44 -7.28 -0.39
N ALA A 103 -3.73 -6.87 0.65
CA ALA A 103 -2.72 -5.81 0.57
C ALA A 103 -1.60 -6.15 -0.44
N ALA A 104 -1.19 -7.43 -0.53
CA ALA A 104 -0.21 -7.87 -1.50
C ALA A 104 -0.70 -7.72 -2.95
N VAL A 105 -1.97 -8.05 -3.22
CA VAL A 105 -2.58 -7.87 -4.55
C VAL A 105 -2.72 -6.38 -4.89
N GLU A 106 -3.16 -5.56 -3.93
CA GLU A 106 -3.26 -4.12 -4.11
C GLU A 106 -1.91 -3.48 -4.42
N LEU A 107 -0.83 -3.93 -3.74
CA LEU A 107 0.55 -3.52 -4.05
C LEU A 107 0.89 -3.79 -5.52
N ILE A 108 0.65 -5.02 -6.00
CA ILE A 108 0.97 -5.41 -7.38
C ILE A 108 0.22 -4.53 -8.38
N VAL A 109 -1.09 -4.35 -8.17
CA VAL A 109 -1.92 -3.58 -9.09
C VAL A 109 -1.56 -2.09 -9.05
N ALA A 110 -1.37 -1.53 -7.86
CA ALA A 110 -0.94 -0.14 -7.71
C ALA A 110 0.43 0.10 -8.37
N ASP A 111 1.37 -0.85 -8.23
CA ASP A 111 2.68 -0.75 -8.86
C ASP A 111 2.62 -0.79 -10.39
N LEU A 112 1.71 -1.58 -10.96
CA LEU A 112 1.52 -1.62 -12.41
C LEU A 112 0.99 -0.29 -12.98
N HIS A 113 0.16 0.42 -12.22
CA HIS A 113 -0.41 1.70 -12.63
C HIS A 113 0.52 2.88 -12.39
N SER A 114 1.17 2.91 -11.24
CA SER A 114 1.94 4.07 -10.80
C SER A 114 3.25 4.25 -11.58
N ASN A 115 3.68 5.49 -11.71
CA ASN A 115 5.02 5.83 -12.20
C ASN A 115 6.10 5.74 -11.12
N PHE A 116 5.72 5.44 -9.88
CA PHE A 116 6.60 5.43 -8.71
C PHE A 116 6.72 4.04 -8.08
N ASN A 117 7.74 3.82 -7.26
CA ASN A 117 7.83 2.64 -6.42
C ASN A 117 6.78 2.73 -5.32
N ILE A 118 5.95 1.71 -5.20
CA ILE A 118 4.80 1.69 -4.31
C ILE A 118 5.15 1.00 -2.99
N MET A 119 4.47 1.44 -1.94
CA MET A 119 4.32 0.70 -0.71
C MET A 119 2.83 0.50 -0.43
N ALA A 120 2.45 -0.69 -0.02
CA ALA A 120 1.12 -0.96 0.52
C ALA A 120 1.21 -1.12 2.03
N VAL A 121 0.17 -0.67 2.71
CA VAL A 121 0.04 -0.79 4.17
C VAL A 121 -1.33 -1.39 4.47
N ILE A 122 -1.38 -2.35 5.39
CA ILE A 122 -2.62 -2.77 6.00
C ILE A 122 -2.56 -2.47 7.50
N THR A 123 -3.64 -1.92 8.03
CA THR A 123 -3.65 -1.48 9.43
C THR A 123 -5.04 -1.50 10.05
N ASP A 124 -5.09 -1.67 11.37
CA ASP A 124 -6.26 -1.37 12.20
C ASP A 124 -6.19 0.04 12.83
N LEU A 125 -5.19 0.84 12.44
CA LEU A 125 -4.88 2.17 12.96
C LEU A 125 -4.39 2.19 14.41
N ASN A 126 -4.21 1.04 15.02
CA ASN A 126 -3.79 0.91 16.43
C ASN A 126 -2.54 0.03 16.54
N ASP A 127 -2.75 -1.27 16.78
CA ASP A 127 -1.66 -2.19 17.13
C ASP A 127 -1.04 -2.89 15.92
N LYS A 128 -1.77 -2.94 14.79
CA LYS A 128 -1.36 -3.68 13.60
C LYS A 128 -1.07 -2.74 12.45
N TRP A 129 0.21 -2.73 12.03
CA TRP A 129 0.68 -2.02 10.86
C TRP A 129 1.63 -2.94 10.11
N GLU A 130 1.22 -3.43 8.95
CA GLU A 130 2.01 -4.29 8.09
C GLU A 130 2.28 -3.58 6.76
N PHE A 131 3.53 -3.57 6.37
CA PHE A 131 4.06 -2.89 5.18
C PHE A 131 4.46 -3.91 4.14
N PHE A 132 4.20 -3.59 2.87
CA PHE A 132 4.51 -4.44 1.73
C PHE A 132 5.17 -3.61 0.65
N TRP A 133 6.24 -4.13 0.05
CA TRP A 133 6.90 -3.52 -1.10
C TRP A 133 7.54 -4.58 -1.98
N LEU A 134 7.83 -4.19 -3.23
CA LEU A 134 8.53 -5.05 -4.18
C LEU A 134 10.05 -4.84 -4.08
N LYS A 135 10.81 -5.93 -4.03
CA LYS A 135 12.26 -5.94 -4.13
C LYS A 135 12.71 -7.26 -4.76
N ALA A 136 13.58 -7.17 -5.79
CA ALA A 136 14.12 -8.34 -6.48
C ALA A 136 13.04 -9.36 -6.89
N ARG A 137 11.89 -8.88 -7.40
CA ARG A 137 10.74 -9.68 -7.86
C ARG A 137 10.00 -10.43 -6.74
N LYS A 138 10.22 -10.05 -5.51
CA LYS A 138 9.53 -10.63 -4.36
C LYS A 138 8.77 -9.53 -3.62
N ILE A 139 7.67 -9.91 -3.01
CA ILE A 139 6.99 -9.08 -2.04
C ILE A 139 7.71 -9.24 -0.71
N HIS A 140 8.21 -8.14 -0.20
CA HIS A 140 8.78 -8.05 1.13
C HIS A 140 7.75 -7.47 2.07
N THR A 141 7.81 -7.90 3.33
CA THR A 141 6.89 -7.46 4.37
C THR A 141 7.65 -7.02 5.61
N TYR A 142 7.08 -6.09 6.33
CA TYR A 142 7.54 -5.65 7.62
C TYR A 142 6.36 -5.33 8.52
N THR A 143 6.37 -5.83 9.75
CA THR A 143 5.37 -5.49 10.77
C THR A 143 6.00 -4.52 11.75
N SER A 144 5.43 -3.32 11.89
CA SER A 144 5.96 -2.36 12.87
C SER A 144 5.66 -2.80 14.30
N THR A 145 6.53 -2.39 15.20
CA THR A 145 6.43 -2.70 16.64
C THR A 145 5.51 -1.73 17.37
N SER A 146 5.24 -0.57 16.79
CA SER A 146 4.33 0.45 17.33
C SER A 146 3.73 1.32 16.21
N LYS A 147 2.66 2.04 16.53
CA LYS A 147 2.04 3.02 15.63
C LYS A 147 2.97 4.22 15.35
N GLU A 148 3.77 4.63 16.32
CA GLU A 148 4.76 5.70 16.18
C GLU A 148 5.84 5.32 15.15
N GLU A 149 6.30 4.08 15.21
CA GLU A 149 7.21 3.53 14.20
C GLU A 149 6.56 3.48 12.83
N ALA A 150 5.29 3.04 12.76
CA ALA A 150 4.55 2.98 11.50
C ALA A 150 4.40 4.36 10.85
N VAL A 151 4.01 5.37 11.62
CA VAL A 151 3.92 6.77 11.15
C VAL A 151 5.28 7.24 10.65
N PHE A 152 6.34 6.99 11.41
CA PHE A 152 7.71 7.34 11.03
C PHE A 152 8.13 6.68 9.70
N ILE A 153 7.83 5.39 9.50
CA ILE A 153 8.11 4.68 8.25
C ILE A 153 7.38 5.34 7.08
N ILE A 154 6.09 5.63 7.22
CA ILE A 154 5.29 6.27 6.16
C ILE A 154 5.87 7.64 5.78
N GLU A 155 6.12 8.50 6.77
CA GLU A 155 6.66 9.83 6.53
C GLU A 155 8.03 9.78 5.80
N ASN A 156 8.90 8.83 6.17
CA ASN A 156 10.20 8.67 5.52
C ASN A 156 10.10 8.07 4.10
N VAL A 157 9.19 7.12 3.89
CA VAL A 157 8.94 6.55 2.54
C VAL A 157 8.46 7.62 1.57
N LEU A 158 7.66 8.56 2.05
CA LEU A 158 7.11 9.65 1.24
C LEU A 158 8.08 10.82 1.07
N ASN A 159 8.97 11.01 2.03
CA ASN A 159 9.98 12.08 2.00
C ASN A 159 11.39 11.51 2.24
N PRO A 160 12.02 10.90 1.21
CA PRO A 160 13.33 10.26 1.34
C PRO A 160 14.48 11.23 1.66
N ASN A 161 14.24 12.53 1.63
CA ASN A 161 15.24 13.56 1.98
C ASN A 161 15.30 13.85 3.50
N ILE A 162 14.47 13.22 4.30
CA ILE A 162 14.59 13.32 5.76
C ILE A 162 15.79 12.47 6.18
N ASP A 163 16.80 13.10 6.76
CA ASP A 163 17.93 12.39 7.36
C ASP A 163 17.45 11.47 8.48
N VAL A 164 17.49 10.18 8.22
CA VAL A 164 17.08 9.11 9.15
C VAL A 164 18.23 8.78 10.12
N LEU A 165 19.23 9.61 10.18
CA LEU A 165 20.36 9.47 11.09
C LEU A 165 19.98 10.05 12.46
N ASP A 166 20.26 9.30 13.52
CA ASP A 166 20.26 9.88 14.86
C ASP A 166 21.48 10.78 15.07
N ASN A 167 21.55 11.46 16.21
CA ASN A 167 22.66 12.35 16.55
C ASN A 167 24.04 11.63 16.61
N ASP A 168 24.04 10.30 16.62
CA ASP A 168 25.23 9.45 16.64
C ASP A 168 25.58 8.89 15.25
N GLY A 169 24.82 9.25 14.20
CA GLY A 169 25.05 8.82 12.82
C GLY A 169 24.63 7.37 12.54
N VAL A 170 23.91 6.73 13.47
CA VAL A 170 23.42 5.37 13.32
C VAL A 170 22.02 5.38 12.67
N LYS A 171 21.83 4.58 11.60
CA LYS A 171 20.48 4.37 11.03
C LYS A 171 19.58 3.75 12.10
N LYS A 172 18.55 4.48 12.49
CA LYS A 172 17.61 4.07 13.55
C LYS A 172 16.76 2.86 13.19
N PHE A 173 16.53 2.65 11.90
CA PHE A 173 15.74 1.54 11.38
C PHE A 173 16.42 0.95 10.16
N ASP A 174 16.60 -0.35 10.15
CA ASP A 174 17.10 -1.13 9.01
C ASP A 174 15.98 -1.38 7.96
N PHE A 175 15.11 -0.38 7.79
CA PHE A 175 14.04 -0.44 6.81
C PHE A 175 14.59 -0.04 5.44
N PRO A 176 14.50 -0.90 4.42
CA PRO A 176 15.12 -0.65 3.11
C PRO A 176 14.34 0.38 2.30
N MET A 177 14.48 1.65 2.66
CA MET A 177 13.79 2.77 2.01
C MET A 177 14.13 2.90 0.53
N GLU A 178 15.36 2.55 0.14
CA GLU A 178 15.91 2.77 -1.20
C GLU A 178 15.77 1.56 -2.13
N ASP A 179 15.47 0.39 -1.59
CA ASP A 179 15.56 -0.88 -2.30
C ASP A 179 14.23 -1.35 -2.93
N ARG A 180 13.28 -0.46 -3.15
CA ARG A 180 11.99 -0.80 -3.76
C ARG A 180 12.07 -0.81 -5.27
N ASP A 181 11.52 -1.86 -5.88
CA ASP A 181 11.49 -2.07 -7.33
C ASP A 181 10.09 -1.86 -7.92
N LYS A 182 10.04 -1.73 -9.25
CA LYS A 182 8.80 -1.76 -10.02
C LYS A 182 8.73 -3.01 -10.89
N LEU A 183 7.56 -3.66 -10.93
CA LEU A 183 7.30 -4.81 -11.79
C LEU A 183 7.50 -4.48 -13.27
N SER A 184 7.08 -3.31 -13.71
CA SER A 184 7.23 -2.86 -15.11
C SER A 184 8.68 -2.74 -15.54
N ARG A 185 9.61 -2.41 -14.65
CA ARG A 185 11.06 -2.38 -14.94
C ARG A 185 11.66 -3.77 -15.03
N ILE A 186 11.07 -4.72 -14.31
CA ILE A 186 11.51 -6.11 -14.29
C ILE A 186 11.14 -6.81 -15.61
N SER A 187 9.98 -6.49 -16.20
CA SER A 187 9.49 -7.11 -17.44
C SER A 187 10.32 -6.74 -18.68
N SER A 188 10.98 -5.57 -18.69
CA SER A 188 11.84 -5.15 -19.79
C SER A 188 13.16 -5.94 -19.89
N GLN A 189 13.44 -6.81 -18.94
CA GLN A 189 14.67 -7.62 -18.87
C GLN A 189 14.45 -9.11 -19.15
N ASN A 190 13.58 -9.53 -20.06
CA ASN A 190 13.37 -10.92 -20.48
C ASN A 190 13.46 -11.96 -19.33
N TYR A 191 12.54 -11.90 -18.40
CA TYR A 191 12.52 -12.84 -17.29
C TYR A 191 11.33 -13.83 -17.38
N ASP A 192 11.62 -15.08 -17.08
CA ASP A 192 10.64 -16.16 -17.00
C ASP A 192 9.51 -15.86 -16.01
N VAL A 193 8.27 -15.88 -16.49
CA VAL A 193 7.02 -15.62 -15.76
C VAL A 193 6.74 -16.69 -14.67
N ALA A 194 7.59 -17.71 -14.58
CA ALA A 194 7.41 -18.86 -13.67
C ALA A 194 7.26 -18.51 -12.18
N ASN A 195 7.75 -17.36 -11.74
CA ASN A 195 7.74 -16.99 -10.32
C ASN A 195 6.51 -16.18 -9.84
N LEU A 196 5.64 -15.70 -10.77
CA LEU A 196 4.35 -15.12 -10.36
C LEU A 196 3.31 -16.20 -10.04
N ASN A 197 3.50 -17.41 -10.53
CA ASN A 197 2.68 -18.56 -10.15
C ASN A 197 2.84 -18.93 -8.67
N ASP A 198 4.00 -18.63 -8.05
CA ASP A 198 4.24 -18.89 -6.63
C ASP A 198 3.35 -18.02 -5.71
N VAL A 199 2.86 -16.86 -6.18
CA VAL A 199 1.90 -16.03 -5.45
C VAL A 199 0.48 -16.60 -5.59
N ALA A 200 0.14 -17.16 -6.76
CA ALA A 200 -1.12 -17.82 -7.00
C ALA A 200 -1.21 -19.19 -6.26
N ASP A 201 -0.08 -19.89 -6.11
CA ASP A 201 -0.02 -21.16 -5.36
C ASP A 201 -0.19 -21.01 -3.84
N VAL A 202 -0.04 -19.78 -3.31
CA VAL A 202 -0.24 -19.47 -1.88
C VAL A 202 -1.69 -19.11 -1.57
N MET A 203 -2.49 -18.79 -2.59
CA MET A 203 -3.92 -18.47 -2.42
C MET A 203 -4.76 -19.74 -2.65
N SER A 204 -5.63 -20.07 -1.71
CA SER A 204 -6.59 -21.15 -1.91
C SER A 204 -7.57 -20.81 -3.05
N GLU A 205 -8.12 -21.83 -3.75
CA GLU A 205 -9.12 -21.61 -4.81
C GLU A 205 -10.36 -20.82 -4.32
N GLU A 206 -10.68 -20.88 -3.03
CA GLU A 206 -11.78 -20.12 -2.43
C GLU A 206 -11.43 -18.65 -2.24
N GLU A 207 -10.19 -18.34 -1.91
CA GLU A 207 -9.69 -16.97 -1.80
C GLU A 207 -9.58 -16.30 -3.18
N ILE A 208 -9.18 -17.05 -4.21
CA ILE A 208 -9.18 -16.60 -5.61
C ILE A 208 -10.60 -16.31 -6.11
N ARG A 209 -11.61 -17.10 -5.69
CA ARG A 209 -13.02 -16.88 -6.06
C ARG A 209 -13.64 -15.67 -5.37
N HIS A 210 -13.16 -15.30 -4.21
CA HIS A 210 -13.64 -14.10 -3.51
C HIS A 210 -13.19 -12.81 -4.20
N TRP A 211 -12.06 -12.85 -4.86
CA TRP A 211 -11.62 -11.84 -5.82
C TRP A 211 -12.28 -12.20 -7.16
N GLU A 212 -13.20 -11.41 -7.67
CA GLU A 212 -13.79 -11.63 -8.99
C GLU A 212 -12.71 -11.61 -10.09
N VAL A 213 -11.88 -12.65 -10.11
CA VAL A 213 -10.97 -12.94 -11.21
C VAL A 213 -11.83 -13.46 -12.35
N LYS A 214 -12.27 -12.57 -13.24
CA LYS A 214 -12.91 -12.97 -14.50
C LYS A 214 -11.81 -13.24 -15.51
N ARG A 215 -11.65 -14.52 -15.91
CA ARG A 215 -10.97 -14.84 -17.16
C ARG A 215 -11.65 -14.01 -18.26
N ALA A 216 -10.90 -13.15 -18.94
CA ALA A 216 -11.38 -12.55 -20.17
C ALA A 216 -11.62 -13.69 -21.15
N LEU A 217 -12.90 -13.94 -21.48
CA LEU A 217 -13.31 -14.74 -22.62
C LEU A 217 -13.04 -13.94 -23.89
#